data_19d84af7e5fe31a5ca17caecc82f1064
#
_entry.id   19d84af7e5fe31a5ca17caecc82f1064
#
_cell.length_a   1.000
_cell.length_b   1.000
_cell.length_c   1.000
_cell.angle_alpha   90.00
_cell.angle_beta   90.00
_cell.angle_gamma   90.00
#
_symmetry.space_group_name_H-M   'P 1'
#
loop_
_entity.id
_entity.type
_entity.pdbx_description
1 polymer ?
#
loop_
_entity_poly.entity_id
_entity_poly.type
_entity_poly.pdbx_seq_one_letter_code
_entity_poly.pdbx_strand_id
1 'polypeptide(L)'
;MKISTNSSKSLAKKAMLSSIFAGIFFASAAMADTLRVIADGDLKTIDPIVTTSGTTLVHAYLIYDKLFEFDKDGIARPQLADKVDISADKESYTITLRKGLKFSDGGPITTDDVIQSLKRWASRDQTGQLLAARLKEMTKVDDLTFRIELNQSFDIPAALAGITGNLAFIMPKRIASLPPTDQLTDTTGSGPYQFDISSWKPGQTRSYTKNPNYIPRTDPPSFFAGKKEATFDKIEMAYVPDANTAMAEMLTGQQDIWAAPPLDNALALRDNPDLVVAKGFLNQGVFVINHIVPPFDNNKAREALTYLIDQTEINRAAVGDQEFWHTCYAYLTCKGTYGDESAYKGHRGAADLDKATELLKEAGYDGKPIVILDPTDWSEAHARALYLGQQLRKVGAQVDLQAMDWSTLTSRRTSKAPASEGGWNLFPNIMEGQPASSPLTHLMLASNCDKAWFGWPCDKQIEDLRAQFISAADQNEKKKIASELQARASVYLPFIMTGENTGAVVYRAELEGFNPETAEMYFWNIRRKGK
;
A
#
# COMPACT_ATOMS: atom_id res chain seq x y z
N MET A 1 -27.14 54.78 79.41
CA MET A 1 -26.47 55.77 80.30
C MET A 1 -25.23 56.26 79.56
N LYS A 2 -25.21 57.55 79.27
CA LYS A 2 -24.12 58.46 78.94
C LYS A 2 -23.09 58.04 77.85
N ILE A 3 -23.14 58.65 76.62
CA ILE A 3 -22.63 59.94 76.23
C ILE A 3 -21.06 60.03 76.35
N SER A 4 -20.40 60.23 75.19
CA SER A 4 -19.63 61.40 74.86
C SER A 4 -18.85 61.15 73.55
N THR A 5 -19.18 61.77 72.45
CA THR A 5 -18.58 62.91 71.69
C THR A 5 -17.10 63.25 71.90
N ASN A 6 -16.37 63.22 70.77
CA ASN A 6 -15.63 64.40 70.21
C ASN A 6 -14.62 63.91 69.15
N SER A 7 -14.76 64.27 67.89
CA SER A 7 -14.28 65.53 67.23
C SER A 7 -12.75 65.69 67.19
N SER A 8 -12.13 65.54 66.05
CA SER A 8 -11.62 66.66 65.23
C SER A 8 -10.36 66.31 64.37
N LYS A 9 -10.48 66.72 63.16
CA LYS A 9 -9.45 67.35 62.30
C LYS A 9 -8.26 66.54 61.72
N SER A 10 -8.36 66.31 60.40
CA SER A 10 -7.47 66.89 59.36
C SER A 10 -5.99 66.56 59.41
N LEU A 11 -5.58 65.82 58.36
CA LEU A 11 -4.48 66.31 57.51
C LEU A 11 -4.38 65.50 56.23
N ALA A 12 -4.47 66.21 55.13
CA ALA A 12 -4.30 65.61 53.77
C ALA A 12 -2.84 65.16 53.59
N LYS A 13 -2.66 63.94 53.12
CA LYS A 13 -1.43 63.56 52.43
C LYS A 13 -1.80 62.84 51.13
N LYS A 14 -1.49 63.54 50.03
CA LYS A 14 -1.47 62.97 48.69
C LYS A 14 -0.56 61.75 48.69
N ALA A 15 -1.09 60.58 48.47
CA ALA A 15 -0.35 59.39 48.06
C ALA A 15 -0.68 59.11 46.62
N MET A 16 0.29 59.29 45.76
CA MET A 16 0.31 59.02 44.32
C MET A 16 0.25 57.49 44.12
N LEU A 17 -0.91 56.96 43.72
CA LEU A 17 -1.02 55.58 43.30
C LEU A 17 -0.43 55.41 41.87
N SER A 18 0.79 54.95 41.80
CA SER A 18 1.38 54.41 40.58
C SER A 18 0.72 53.07 40.25
N SER A 19 -0.22 53.07 39.31
CA SER A 19 -0.80 51.86 38.74
C SER A 19 0.25 51.16 37.87
N ILE A 20 0.91 50.14 38.40
CA ILE A 20 1.71 49.22 37.62
C ILE A 20 0.71 48.34 36.87
N PHE A 21 0.46 48.67 35.60
CA PHE A 21 -0.18 47.75 34.66
C PHE A 21 0.82 46.61 34.35
N ALA A 22 0.78 45.53 35.12
CA ALA A 22 1.44 44.30 34.76
C ALA A 22 0.69 43.73 33.55
N GLY A 23 1.20 43.99 32.35
CA GLY A 23 0.76 43.34 31.12
C GLY A 23 1.02 41.85 31.24
N ILE A 24 -0.01 41.09 31.56
CA ILE A 24 0.01 39.63 31.45
C ILE A 24 0.06 39.35 29.94
N PHE A 25 1.26 39.15 29.39
CA PHE A 25 1.44 38.49 28.11
C PHE A 25 0.92 37.04 28.27
N PHE A 26 -0.33 36.82 27.89
CA PHE A 26 -0.76 35.47 27.55
C PHE A 26 0.08 35.05 26.32
N ALA A 27 1.19 34.42 26.55
CA ALA A 27 1.80 33.61 25.52
C ALA A 27 0.75 32.55 25.18
N SER A 28 0.00 32.79 24.10
CA SER A 28 -0.79 31.73 23.49
C SER A 28 0.19 30.59 23.18
N ALA A 29 0.19 29.56 24.00
CA ALA A 29 0.86 28.32 23.64
C ALA A 29 0.26 27.94 22.27
N ALA A 30 1.04 28.08 21.22
CA ALA A 30 0.63 27.62 19.90
C ALA A 30 0.34 26.13 20.07
N MET A 31 -0.93 25.77 20.03
CA MET A 31 -1.31 24.36 20.04
C MET A 31 -0.69 23.73 18.80
N ALA A 32 0.01 22.60 19.00
CA ALA A 32 0.62 21.85 17.91
C ALA A 32 -0.43 21.57 16.83
N ASP A 33 -0.12 21.96 15.58
CA ASP A 33 -1.01 21.68 14.45
C ASP A 33 -1.02 20.17 14.19
N THR A 34 -2.16 19.55 14.49
CA THR A 34 -2.31 18.09 14.48
C THR A 34 -3.20 17.67 13.34
N LEU A 35 -2.72 16.74 12.51
CA LEU A 35 -3.53 16.01 11.54
C LEU A 35 -4.08 14.74 12.21
N ARG A 36 -5.40 14.56 12.20
CA ARG A 36 -6.07 13.40 12.81
C ARG A 36 -6.65 12.48 11.74
N VAL A 37 -6.28 11.21 11.80
CA VAL A 37 -6.59 10.23 10.76
C VAL A 37 -7.25 9.00 11.38
N ILE A 38 -8.41 8.61 10.87
CA ILE A 38 -8.95 7.26 11.07
C ILE A 38 -8.24 6.37 10.07
N ALA A 39 -7.39 5.48 10.59
CA ALA A 39 -6.58 4.57 9.79
C ALA A 39 -7.43 3.42 9.22
N ASP A 40 -6.97 2.84 8.13
CA ASP A 40 -7.54 1.66 7.47
C ASP A 40 -7.47 0.38 8.33
N GLY A 41 -6.58 0.35 9.33
CA GLY A 41 -6.41 -0.79 10.22
C GLY A 41 -5.55 -0.49 11.45
N ASP A 42 -5.50 -1.47 12.34
CA ASP A 42 -4.65 -1.43 13.53
C ASP A 42 -3.18 -1.75 13.19
N LEU A 43 -2.26 -0.95 13.73
CA LEU A 43 -0.82 -1.21 13.61
C LEU A 43 -0.42 -2.33 14.58
N LYS A 44 -0.13 -3.52 14.06
CA LYS A 44 0.26 -4.70 14.86
C LYS A 44 1.77 -4.91 14.91
N THR A 45 2.49 -4.46 13.90
CA THR A 45 3.96 -4.52 13.84
C THR A 45 4.49 -3.25 13.19
N ILE A 46 5.65 -2.79 13.67
CA ILE A 46 6.34 -1.59 13.20
C ILE A 46 7.47 -1.90 12.21
N ASP A 47 7.73 -3.17 11.95
CA ASP A 47 8.81 -3.60 11.05
C ASP A 47 8.30 -3.89 9.63
N PRO A 48 8.59 -3.01 8.65
CA PRO A 48 8.11 -3.18 7.27
C PRO A 48 8.80 -4.33 6.51
N ILE A 49 9.81 -4.96 7.09
CA ILE A 49 10.50 -6.09 6.46
C ILE A 49 9.83 -7.43 6.79
N VAL A 50 9.08 -7.52 7.89
CA VAL A 50 8.44 -8.78 8.30
C VAL A 50 7.01 -8.92 7.80
N THR A 51 6.41 -7.86 7.29
CA THR A 51 5.03 -7.83 6.80
C THR A 51 4.88 -6.93 5.57
N THR A 52 3.86 -7.21 4.77
CA THR A 52 3.41 -6.36 3.64
C THR A 52 2.07 -5.67 3.96
N SER A 53 1.73 -5.52 5.26
CA SER A 53 0.50 -4.85 5.69
C SER A 53 0.54 -3.36 5.37
N GLY A 54 -0.49 -2.82 4.72
CA GLY A 54 -0.63 -1.39 4.39
C GLY A 54 -0.47 -0.49 5.62
N THR A 55 -1.06 -0.85 6.77
CA THR A 55 -0.89 -0.08 8.01
C THR A 55 0.57 0.04 8.48
N THR A 56 1.37 -1.02 8.29
CA THR A 56 2.81 -0.99 8.60
C THR A 56 3.58 -0.20 7.55
N LEU A 57 3.17 -0.26 6.28
CA LEU A 57 3.80 0.54 5.21
C LEU A 57 3.54 2.04 5.40
N VAL A 58 2.31 2.44 5.72
CA VAL A 58 1.99 3.84 6.07
C VAL A 58 2.83 4.32 7.26
N HIS A 59 2.97 3.49 8.31
CA HIS A 59 3.87 3.76 9.42
C HIS A 59 5.32 3.95 8.95
N ALA A 60 5.80 3.04 8.11
CA ALA A 60 7.18 3.08 7.62
C ALA A 60 7.46 4.29 6.74
N TYR A 61 6.53 4.71 5.88
CA TYR A 61 6.66 5.92 5.07
C TYR A 61 6.76 7.21 5.91
N LEU A 62 6.16 7.24 7.09
CA LEU A 62 6.29 8.38 7.99
C LEU A 62 7.69 8.48 8.60
N ILE A 63 8.29 7.34 8.98
CA ILE A 63 9.52 7.32 9.77
C ILE A 63 10.78 6.97 8.99
N TYR A 64 10.65 6.44 7.78
CA TYR A 64 11.79 6.06 6.93
C TYR A 64 11.70 6.72 5.55
N ASP A 65 12.85 6.85 4.89
CA ASP A 65 12.96 7.27 3.50
C ASP A 65 13.76 6.23 2.70
N LYS A 66 13.72 6.32 1.36
CA LYS A 66 14.38 5.39 0.43
C LYS A 66 15.45 6.08 -0.39
N LEU A 67 16.28 5.33 -1.11
CA LEU A 67 17.26 5.90 -2.03
C LEU A 67 16.61 6.54 -3.26
N PHE A 68 15.56 5.90 -3.77
CA PHE A 68 14.80 6.32 -4.93
C PHE A 68 13.31 6.23 -4.64
N GLU A 69 12.52 7.07 -5.32
CA GLU A 69 11.06 7.08 -5.25
C GLU A 69 10.47 7.26 -6.64
N PHE A 70 9.29 6.70 -6.89
CA PHE A 70 8.57 6.96 -8.13
C PHE A 70 7.92 8.35 -8.12
N ASP A 71 8.08 9.05 -9.24
CA ASP A 71 7.28 10.23 -9.55
C ASP A 71 5.89 9.86 -10.12
N LYS A 72 5.05 10.86 -10.39
CA LYS A 72 3.70 10.67 -10.95
C LYS A 72 3.68 9.98 -12.33
N ASP A 73 4.79 9.98 -13.04
CA ASP A 73 4.93 9.36 -14.36
C ASP A 73 5.52 7.92 -14.27
N GLY A 74 5.71 7.42 -13.03
CA GLY A 74 6.28 6.09 -12.77
C GLY A 74 7.78 6.00 -13.03
N ILE A 75 8.48 7.15 -13.03
CA ILE A 75 9.93 7.21 -13.21
C ILE A 75 10.61 7.24 -11.84
N ALA A 76 11.57 6.35 -11.61
CA ALA A 76 12.36 6.34 -10.39
C ALA A 76 13.27 7.58 -10.33
N ARG A 77 13.09 8.39 -9.29
CA ARG A 77 13.87 9.61 -9.01
C ARG A 77 14.73 9.43 -7.77
N PRO A 78 15.92 10.03 -7.72
CA PRO A 78 16.72 10.05 -6.50
C PRO A 78 15.95 10.69 -5.33
N GLN A 79 16.06 10.11 -4.12
CA GLN A 79 15.44 10.63 -2.89
C GLN A 79 16.50 10.86 -1.80
N LEU A 80 17.00 9.84 -1.10
CA LEU A 80 18.20 9.97 -0.27
C LEU A 80 19.48 9.99 -1.13
N ALA A 81 19.46 9.36 -2.31
CA ALA A 81 20.51 9.51 -3.30
C ALA A 81 20.55 10.95 -3.84
N ASP A 82 21.74 11.48 -4.05
CA ASP A 82 22.00 12.72 -4.79
C ASP A 82 22.05 12.43 -6.28
N LYS A 83 22.88 11.46 -6.65
CA LYS A 83 23.05 11.01 -8.04
C LYS A 83 23.31 9.51 -8.12
N VAL A 84 23.12 8.98 -9.31
CA VAL A 84 23.53 7.63 -9.71
C VAL A 84 24.26 7.69 -11.04
N ASP A 85 25.44 7.11 -11.10
CA ASP A 85 26.20 6.89 -12.33
C ASP A 85 26.00 5.41 -12.73
N ILE A 86 25.52 5.16 -13.94
CA ILE A 86 25.11 3.84 -14.44
C ILE A 86 25.98 3.49 -15.63
N SER A 87 26.60 2.30 -15.64
CA SER A 87 27.33 1.77 -16.79
C SER A 87 26.39 1.49 -17.98
N ALA A 88 26.91 1.51 -19.19
CA ALA A 88 26.11 1.32 -20.41
C ALA A 88 25.41 -0.05 -20.46
N ASP A 89 26.00 -1.08 -19.88
CA ASP A 89 25.45 -2.43 -19.76
C ASP A 89 24.47 -2.60 -18.59
N LYS A 90 24.31 -1.56 -17.75
CA LYS A 90 23.51 -1.59 -16.51
C LYS A 90 23.96 -2.68 -15.52
N GLU A 91 25.24 -3.00 -15.50
CA GLU A 91 25.82 -3.98 -14.57
C GLU A 91 26.64 -3.32 -13.46
N SER A 92 26.94 -2.00 -13.55
CA SER A 92 27.62 -1.24 -12.51
C SER A 92 26.88 0.05 -12.18
N TYR A 93 26.66 0.29 -10.89
CA TYR A 93 25.97 1.46 -10.35
C TYR A 93 26.83 2.11 -9.27
N THR A 94 27.19 3.38 -9.44
CA THR A 94 27.81 4.19 -8.38
C THR A 94 26.78 5.17 -7.87
N ILE A 95 26.38 5.03 -6.59
CA ILE A 95 25.33 5.83 -5.95
C ILE A 95 25.96 6.71 -4.89
N THR A 96 25.70 8.01 -4.97
CA THR A 96 26.16 9.02 -4.00
C THR A 96 24.96 9.55 -3.21
N LEU A 97 25.05 9.57 -1.88
CA LEU A 97 24.05 10.10 -0.97
C LEU A 97 24.09 11.63 -0.94
N ARG A 98 22.96 12.27 -0.66
CA ARG A 98 22.93 13.70 -0.36
C ARG A 98 23.77 14.00 0.89
N LYS A 99 24.43 15.14 0.92
CA LYS A 99 25.23 15.58 2.06
C LYS A 99 24.37 16.02 3.24
N GLY A 100 24.82 15.73 4.44
CA GLY A 100 24.22 16.21 5.69
C GLY A 100 22.99 15.44 6.15
N LEU A 101 22.60 14.36 5.49
CA LEU A 101 21.48 13.53 5.89
C LEU A 101 21.68 12.97 7.30
N LYS A 102 20.60 12.98 8.11
CA LYS A 102 20.60 12.49 9.49
C LYS A 102 19.40 11.61 9.76
N PHE A 103 19.58 10.65 10.64
CA PHE A 103 18.49 9.97 11.30
C PHE A 103 17.79 10.85 12.34
N SER A 104 16.63 10.43 12.82
CA SER A 104 15.83 11.17 13.81
C SER A 104 16.55 11.37 15.16
N ASP A 105 17.51 10.51 15.49
CA ASP A 105 18.38 10.65 16.68
C ASP A 105 19.54 11.66 16.48
N GLY A 106 19.68 12.24 15.27
CA GLY A 106 20.73 13.18 14.89
C GLY A 106 22.01 12.52 14.36
N GLY A 107 22.13 11.20 14.40
CA GLY A 107 23.23 10.45 13.78
C GLY A 107 23.26 10.61 12.25
N PRO A 108 24.45 10.61 11.61
CA PRO A 108 24.55 10.71 10.15
C PRO A 108 24.03 9.46 9.46
N ILE A 109 23.43 9.62 8.28
CA ILE A 109 23.11 8.51 7.38
C ILE A 109 24.34 8.25 6.51
N THR A 110 24.82 7.03 6.53
CA THR A 110 26.03 6.62 5.81
C THR A 110 25.77 5.45 4.86
N THR A 111 26.73 5.18 3.99
CA THR A 111 26.69 4.01 3.10
C THR A 111 26.70 2.68 3.83
N ASP A 112 27.22 2.60 5.04
CA ASP A 112 27.11 1.40 5.89
C ASP A 112 25.65 1.08 6.24
N ASP A 113 24.85 2.11 6.57
CA ASP A 113 23.42 2.00 6.88
C ASP A 113 22.64 1.54 5.64
N VAL A 114 22.96 2.15 4.50
CA VAL A 114 22.35 1.84 3.21
C VAL A 114 22.61 0.39 2.81
N ILE A 115 23.87 -0.03 2.78
CA ILE A 115 24.27 -1.38 2.37
C ILE A 115 23.60 -2.43 3.25
N GLN A 116 23.55 -2.19 4.57
CA GLN A 116 22.92 -3.14 5.49
C GLN A 116 21.39 -3.17 5.32
N SER A 117 20.75 -2.02 5.09
CA SER A 117 19.31 -1.94 4.82
C SER A 117 18.94 -2.69 3.55
N LEU A 118 19.70 -2.50 2.46
CA LEU A 118 19.48 -3.20 1.20
C LEU A 118 19.66 -4.72 1.33
N LYS A 119 20.63 -5.19 2.12
CA LYS A 119 20.81 -6.62 2.41
C LYS A 119 19.61 -7.19 3.18
N ARG A 120 19.09 -6.46 4.18
CA ARG A 120 17.93 -6.87 4.95
C ARG A 120 16.69 -6.95 4.07
N TRP A 121 16.44 -5.92 3.24
CA TRP A 121 15.36 -5.90 2.27
C TRP A 121 15.45 -7.07 1.28
N ALA A 122 16.62 -7.29 0.68
CA ALA A 122 16.85 -8.35 -0.30
C ALA A 122 16.68 -9.77 0.28
N SER A 123 16.72 -9.93 1.59
CA SER A 123 16.46 -11.23 2.24
C SER A 123 14.98 -11.61 2.26
N ARG A 124 14.06 -10.67 2.05
CA ARG A 124 12.61 -10.88 2.19
C ARG A 124 11.80 -10.51 0.95
N ASP A 125 12.11 -9.38 0.33
CA ASP A 125 11.37 -8.89 -0.84
C ASP A 125 11.71 -9.69 -2.10
N GLN A 126 10.71 -9.94 -2.94
CA GLN A 126 10.90 -10.70 -4.18
C GLN A 126 11.82 -9.99 -5.18
N THR A 127 11.67 -8.67 -5.34
CA THR A 127 12.54 -7.85 -6.21
C THR A 127 13.94 -7.78 -5.62
N GLY A 128 14.03 -7.69 -4.29
CA GLY A 128 15.30 -7.75 -3.56
C GLY A 128 16.02 -9.09 -3.74
N GLN A 129 15.31 -10.20 -3.73
CA GLN A 129 15.88 -11.53 -4.02
C GLN A 129 16.35 -11.65 -5.48
N LEU A 130 15.63 -11.04 -6.44
CA LEU A 130 16.06 -10.98 -7.83
C LEU A 130 17.35 -10.15 -7.98
N LEU A 131 17.48 -9.06 -7.24
CA LEU A 131 18.72 -8.30 -7.15
C LEU A 131 19.85 -9.14 -6.53
N ALA A 132 19.60 -9.78 -5.39
CA ALA A 132 20.60 -10.61 -4.71
C ALA A 132 21.13 -11.76 -5.61
N ALA A 133 20.26 -12.37 -6.43
CA ALA A 133 20.66 -13.41 -7.38
C ALA A 133 21.58 -12.88 -8.50
N ARG A 134 21.55 -11.59 -8.80
CA ARG A 134 22.38 -10.91 -9.82
C ARG A 134 23.57 -10.17 -9.23
N LEU A 135 23.60 -10.03 -7.92
CA LEU A 135 24.63 -9.25 -7.22
C LEU A 135 25.97 -9.97 -7.28
N LYS A 136 26.98 -9.31 -7.82
CA LYS A 136 28.38 -9.71 -7.70
C LYS A 136 28.95 -9.21 -6.39
N GLU A 137 28.84 -7.89 -6.15
CA GLU A 137 29.25 -7.28 -4.88
C GLU A 137 28.55 -5.93 -4.65
N MET A 138 28.51 -5.52 -3.38
CA MET A 138 28.08 -4.20 -2.96
C MET A 138 29.15 -3.66 -2.01
N THR A 139 29.87 -2.62 -2.45
CA THR A 139 31.07 -2.11 -1.80
C THR A 139 30.94 -0.65 -1.41
N LYS A 140 31.37 -0.32 -0.20
CA LYS A 140 31.56 1.05 0.26
C LYS A 140 32.76 1.67 -0.42
N VAL A 141 32.60 2.85 -1.03
CA VAL A 141 33.70 3.68 -1.54
C VAL A 141 34.11 4.67 -0.46
N ASP A 142 33.15 5.39 0.12
CA ASP A 142 33.30 6.28 1.26
C ASP A 142 31.97 6.38 2.05
N ASP A 143 31.86 7.29 3.02
CA ASP A 143 30.66 7.42 3.85
C ASP A 143 29.41 7.88 3.09
N LEU A 144 29.57 8.45 1.90
CA LEU A 144 28.47 8.93 1.07
C LEU A 144 28.33 8.20 -0.26
N THR A 145 29.33 7.40 -0.67
CA THR A 145 29.36 6.76 -1.98
C THR A 145 29.56 5.25 -1.85
N PHE A 146 28.72 4.48 -2.54
CA PHE A 146 28.86 3.03 -2.62
C PHE A 146 28.63 2.56 -4.05
N ARG A 147 29.09 1.34 -4.36
CA ARG A 147 28.97 0.72 -5.67
C ARG A 147 28.24 -0.61 -5.58
N ILE A 148 27.39 -0.87 -6.58
CA ILE A 148 26.74 -2.16 -6.81
C ILE A 148 27.29 -2.70 -8.14
N GLU A 149 27.90 -3.89 -8.10
CA GLU A 149 28.33 -4.64 -9.27
C GLU A 149 27.45 -5.86 -9.46
N LEU A 150 26.99 -6.10 -10.68
CA LEU A 150 26.06 -7.17 -11.04
C LEU A 150 26.71 -8.14 -12.03
N ASN A 151 26.25 -9.38 -12.05
CA ASN A 151 26.59 -10.39 -13.05
C ASN A 151 25.66 -10.35 -14.27
N GLN A 152 24.56 -9.62 -14.18
CA GLN A 152 23.55 -9.45 -15.20
C GLN A 152 22.83 -8.13 -14.98
N SER A 153 22.46 -7.43 -16.04
CA SER A 153 21.78 -6.15 -15.99
C SER A 153 20.50 -6.19 -15.12
N PHE A 154 20.27 -5.12 -14.37
CA PHE A 154 19.11 -4.95 -13.52
C PHE A 154 18.85 -3.45 -13.29
N ASP A 155 17.58 -3.02 -13.30
CA ASP A 155 17.21 -1.62 -13.10
C ASP A 155 17.16 -1.30 -11.59
N ILE A 156 18.31 -0.96 -11.01
CA ILE A 156 18.44 -0.66 -9.57
C ILE A 156 17.54 0.49 -9.12
N PRO A 157 17.50 1.66 -9.80
CA PRO A 157 16.61 2.74 -9.38
C PRO A 157 15.14 2.32 -9.30
N ALA A 158 14.64 1.64 -10.33
CA ALA A 158 13.24 1.19 -10.36
C ALA A 158 12.95 0.13 -9.27
N ALA A 159 13.88 -0.80 -9.04
CA ALA A 159 13.73 -1.82 -8.01
C ALA A 159 13.67 -1.22 -6.59
N LEU A 160 14.48 -0.19 -6.31
CA LEU A 160 14.54 0.47 -5.00
C LEU A 160 13.44 1.52 -4.80
N ALA A 161 12.75 1.95 -5.86
CA ALA A 161 11.64 2.89 -5.80
C ALA A 161 10.29 2.23 -5.53
N GLY A 162 10.20 0.90 -5.43
CA GLY A 162 8.95 0.18 -5.16
C GLY A 162 8.10 0.85 -4.07
N ILE A 163 6.76 0.78 -4.14
CA ILE A 163 5.87 1.48 -3.20
C ILE A 163 4.94 0.55 -2.41
N THR A 164 4.90 -0.71 -2.73
CA THR A 164 4.15 -1.74 -1.99
C THR A 164 4.99 -2.99 -1.79
N GLY A 165 4.63 -3.83 -0.86
CA GLY A 165 5.41 -5.00 -0.48
C GLY A 165 6.39 -4.72 0.66
N ASN A 166 7.48 -5.47 0.72
CA ASN A 166 8.59 -5.12 1.62
C ASN A 166 9.49 -4.12 0.89
N LEU A 167 9.66 -2.93 1.43
CA LEU A 167 10.32 -1.84 0.73
C LEU A 167 11.75 -1.59 1.22
N ALA A 168 12.60 -1.06 0.33
CA ALA A 168 14.01 -0.77 0.57
C ALA A 168 14.21 0.50 1.43
N PHE A 169 13.53 0.58 2.59
CA PHE A 169 13.66 1.68 3.54
C PHE A 169 15.06 1.70 4.16
N ILE A 170 15.63 2.90 4.32
CA ILE A 170 16.95 3.07 4.90
C ILE A 170 16.82 3.26 6.41
N MET A 171 17.41 2.32 7.13
CA MET A 171 17.42 2.22 8.59
C MET A 171 18.85 2.37 9.12
N PRO A 172 19.07 2.78 10.37
CA PRO A 172 20.38 2.67 11.01
C PRO A 172 20.92 1.24 10.92
N LYS A 173 22.21 1.09 10.67
CA LYS A 173 22.87 -0.23 10.57
C LYS A 173 22.56 -1.16 11.74
N ARG A 174 22.47 -0.61 12.97
CA ARG A 174 22.11 -1.38 14.16
C ARG A 174 20.72 -2.03 14.05
N ILE A 175 19.73 -1.33 13.47
CA ILE A 175 18.37 -1.84 13.23
C ILE A 175 18.38 -2.79 12.03
N ALA A 176 19.00 -2.37 10.93
CA ALA A 176 19.08 -3.17 9.71
C ALA A 176 19.86 -4.49 9.87
N SER A 177 20.65 -4.64 10.94
CA SER A 177 21.38 -5.86 11.26
C SER A 177 20.59 -6.86 12.10
N LEU A 178 19.41 -6.48 12.59
CA LEU A 178 18.56 -7.39 13.37
C LEU A 178 17.99 -8.50 12.49
N PRO A 179 17.93 -9.73 12.98
CA PRO A 179 17.21 -10.80 12.30
C PRO A 179 15.75 -10.41 12.07
N PRO A 180 15.12 -10.85 10.96
CA PRO A 180 13.70 -10.58 10.70
C PRO A 180 12.75 -11.19 11.74
N THR A 181 13.24 -12.10 12.59
CA THR A 181 12.50 -12.73 13.68
C THR A 181 12.44 -11.86 14.95
N ASP A 182 13.33 -10.88 15.06
CA ASP A 182 13.44 -10.03 16.24
C ASP A 182 12.47 -8.85 16.14
N GLN A 183 11.75 -8.60 17.22
CA GLN A 183 10.83 -7.47 17.29
C GLN A 183 11.61 -6.16 17.37
N LEU A 184 11.28 -5.20 16.49
CA LEU A 184 11.84 -3.86 16.56
C LEU A 184 11.34 -3.12 17.81
N THR A 185 12.28 -2.52 18.54
CA THR A 185 12.03 -1.63 19.67
C THR A 185 12.63 -0.24 19.46
N ASP A 186 13.56 -0.11 18.51
CA ASP A 186 14.18 1.14 18.11
C ASP A 186 13.46 1.67 16.84
N THR A 187 12.88 2.86 16.92
CA THR A 187 12.13 3.53 15.87
C THR A 187 12.89 4.70 15.23
N THR A 188 14.20 4.74 15.42
CA THR A 188 15.08 5.71 14.76
C THR A 188 14.96 5.59 13.25
N GLY A 189 14.50 6.65 12.59
CA GLY A 189 14.18 6.63 11.17
C GLY A 189 14.85 7.73 10.38
N SER A 190 14.85 7.58 9.06
CA SER A 190 15.41 8.50 8.07
C SER A 190 14.36 9.44 7.45
N GLY A 191 13.09 9.31 7.85
CA GLY A 191 11.93 9.97 7.25
C GLY A 191 11.53 11.30 7.91
N PRO A 192 10.45 11.92 7.40
CA PRO A 192 10.02 13.28 7.82
C PRO A 192 9.38 13.33 9.21
N TYR A 193 8.96 12.22 9.76
CA TYR A 193 8.37 12.12 11.10
C TYR A 193 9.13 11.13 11.98
N GLN A 194 8.92 11.21 13.29
CA GLN A 194 9.41 10.26 14.29
C GLN A 194 8.21 9.65 15.02
N PHE A 195 8.36 8.40 15.44
CA PHE A 195 7.35 7.63 16.14
C PHE A 195 7.70 7.47 17.61
N ASP A 196 6.75 7.81 18.49
CA ASP A 196 6.88 7.54 19.91
C ASP A 196 6.35 6.16 20.26
N ILE A 197 7.24 5.18 20.26
CA ILE A 197 6.91 3.79 20.60
C ILE A 197 6.42 3.65 22.05
N SER A 198 6.83 4.53 22.96
CA SER A 198 6.46 4.44 24.38
C SER A 198 4.97 4.74 24.60
N SER A 199 4.37 5.54 23.74
CA SER A 199 2.95 5.90 23.77
C SER A 199 2.07 4.92 22.99
N TRP A 200 2.65 4.00 22.20
CA TRP A 200 1.90 3.10 21.34
C TRP A 200 1.54 1.78 22.00
N LYS A 201 0.32 1.36 21.79
CA LYS A 201 -0.19 0.00 22.05
C LYS A 201 -1.12 -0.41 20.93
N PRO A 202 -1.11 -1.68 20.48
CA PRO A 202 -2.08 -2.19 19.51
C PRO A 202 -3.52 -1.88 19.94
N GLY A 203 -4.36 -1.50 18.98
CA GLY A 203 -5.75 -1.10 19.21
C GLY A 203 -5.93 0.33 19.74
N GLN A 204 -4.85 1.10 19.92
CA GLN A 204 -4.91 2.49 20.39
C GLN A 204 -4.42 3.46 19.32
N THR A 205 -4.69 4.75 19.56
CA THR A 205 -4.17 5.85 18.73
C THR A 205 -2.64 5.87 18.79
N ARG A 206 -2.02 5.94 17.62
CA ARG A 206 -0.58 6.09 17.43
C ARG A 206 -0.24 7.52 17.01
N SER A 207 0.89 8.02 17.49
CA SER A 207 1.30 9.41 17.28
C SER A 207 2.66 9.51 16.61
N TYR A 208 2.77 10.48 15.72
CA TYR A 208 4.01 10.83 15.04
C TYR A 208 4.25 12.32 15.20
N THR A 209 5.49 12.71 15.42
CA THR A 209 5.90 14.12 15.53
C THR A 209 6.90 14.45 14.43
N LYS A 210 6.99 15.72 14.07
CA LYS A 210 8.00 16.21 13.11
C LYS A 210 9.40 15.73 13.47
N ASN A 211 10.16 15.23 12.49
CA ASN A 211 11.57 14.94 12.66
C ASN A 211 12.40 16.23 12.43
N PRO A 212 12.97 16.83 13.48
CA PRO A 212 13.73 18.09 13.36
C PRO A 212 15.04 17.93 12.59
N ASN A 213 15.52 16.70 12.41
CA ASN A 213 16.75 16.39 11.70
C ASN A 213 16.53 16.04 10.22
N TYR A 214 15.27 15.91 9.78
CA TYR A 214 14.96 15.59 8.39
C TYR A 214 15.25 16.77 7.46
N ILE A 215 15.96 16.50 6.38
CA ILE A 215 16.28 17.47 5.34
C ILE A 215 15.52 17.10 4.07
N PRO A 216 14.40 17.75 3.75
CA PRO A 216 13.66 17.50 2.53
C PRO A 216 14.50 17.85 1.29
N ARG A 217 14.15 17.24 0.14
CA ARG A 217 14.69 17.68 -1.15
C ARG A 217 14.16 19.07 -1.52
N THR A 218 14.88 19.73 -2.43
CA THR A 218 14.46 21.02 -2.99
C THR A 218 13.63 20.86 -4.27
N ASP A 219 13.67 19.70 -4.89
CA ASP A 219 12.88 19.39 -6.09
C ASP A 219 11.37 19.47 -5.77
N PRO A 220 10.53 19.94 -6.71
CA PRO A 220 9.08 19.93 -6.51
C PRO A 220 8.55 18.55 -6.16
N PRO A 221 7.52 18.44 -5.29
CA PRO A 221 6.92 17.16 -4.97
C PRO A 221 6.25 16.56 -6.20
N SER A 222 6.43 15.26 -6.40
CA SER A 222 5.80 14.51 -7.48
C SER A 222 5.54 13.08 -7.02
N PHE A 223 4.32 12.79 -6.62
CA PHE A 223 3.90 11.50 -6.06
C PHE A 223 4.72 11.20 -4.79
N PHE A 224 5.50 10.09 -4.76
CA PHE A 224 6.39 9.79 -3.63
C PHE A 224 7.75 10.51 -3.71
N ALA A 225 8.14 11.00 -4.89
CA ALA A 225 9.43 11.65 -5.13
C ALA A 225 9.44 13.16 -4.84
N GLY A 226 10.65 13.71 -4.68
CA GLY A 226 10.89 15.14 -4.49
C GLY A 226 10.75 15.60 -3.05
N LYS A 227 10.28 16.85 -2.86
CA LYS A 227 10.14 17.46 -1.53
C LYS A 227 9.11 16.72 -0.69
N LYS A 228 9.54 16.20 0.47
CA LYS A 228 8.68 15.65 1.52
C LYS A 228 8.74 16.59 2.73
N GLU A 229 7.76 17.47 2.87
CA GLU A 229 7.72 18.44 3.95
C GLU A 229 6.73 18.00 5.02
N ALA A 230 7.20 17.81 6.25
CA ALA A 230 6.36 17.61 7.42
C ALA A 230 5.70 18.97 7.78
N THR A 231 4.47 19.19 7.34
CA THR A 231 3.73 20.43 7.51
C THR A 231 3.03 20.50 8.87
N PHE A 232 2.44 19.37 9.31
CA PHE A 232 1.84 19.24 10.64
C PHE A 232 2.89 18.92 11.70
N ASP A 233 2.76 19.50 12.90
CA ASP A 233 3.67 19.23 14.02
C ASP A 233 3.48 17.81 14.55
N LYS A 234 2.23 17.29 14.45
CA LYS A 234 1.83 15.97 14.93
C LYS A 234 0.84 15.32 13.95
N ILE A 235 0.95 14.02 13.80
CA ILE A 235 -0.07 13.17 13.17
C ILE A 235 -0.57 12.18 14.22
N GLU A 236 -1.88 12.09 14.39
CA GLU A 236 -2.54 11.11 15.23
C GLU A 236 -3.35 10.16 14.36
N MET A 237 -3.08 8.86 14.47
CA MET A 237 -3.81 7.83 13.72
C MET A 237 -4.57 6.96 14.69
N ALA A 238 -5.90 7.03 14.62
CA ALA A 238 -6.82 6.21 15.42
C ALA A 238 -7.27 4.99 14.61
N TYR A 239 -7.48 3.87 15.29
CA TYR A 239 -8.21 2.74 14.74
C TYR A 239 -9.63 2.76 15.31
N VAL A 240 -10.62 3.02 14.47
CA VAL A 240 -12.03 3.13 14.83
C VAL A 240 -12.81 2.07 14.04
N PRO A 241 -13.00 0.87 14.61
CA PRO A 241 -13.60 -0.26 13.87
C PRO A 241 -15.11 -0.09 13.59
N ASP A 242 -15.83 0.70 14.41
CA ASP A 242 -17.25 0.98 14.18
C ASP A 242 -17.43 2.14 13.19
N ALA A 243 -17.99 1.85 12.02
CA ALA A 243 -18.14 2.81 10.94
C ALA A 243 -19.07 3.99 11.29
N ASN A 244 -20.09 3.80 12.15
CA ASN A 244 -20.99 4.88 12.55
C ASN A 244 -20.29 5.83 13.53
N THR A 245 -19.45 5.30 14.42
CA THR A 245 -18.58 6.11 15.29
C THR A 245 -17.60 6.92 14.46
N ALA A 246 -16.90 6.29 13.50
CA ALA A 246 -16.00 6.97 12.59
C ALA A 246 -16.70 8.09 11.79
N MET A 247 -17.90 7.83 11.28
CA MET A 247 -18.73 8.83 10.59
C MET A 247 -19.09 10.00 11.50
N ALA A 248 -19.48 9.74 12.76
CA ALA A 248 -19.79 10.78 13.73
C ALA A 248 -18.57 11.65 14.07
N GLU A 249 -17.37 11.04 14.19
CA GLU A 249 -16.11 11.77 14.40
C GLU A 249 -15.74 12.65 13.20
N MET A 250 -16.00 12.19 11.96
CA MET A 250 -15.86 13.01 10.76
C MET A 250 -16.84 14.18 10.77
N LEU A 251 -18.12 13.97 11.07
CA LEU A 251 -19.14 15.02 11.09
C LEU A 251 -18.87 16.10 12.15
N THR A 252 -18.35 15.72 13.31
CA THR A 252 -18.08 16.63 14.43
C THR A 252 -16.72 17.34 14.35
N GLY A 253 -15.88 17.01 13.35
CA GLY A 253 -14.55 17.61 13.20
C GLY A 253 -13.48 17.07 14.15
N GLN A 254 -13.74 15.92 14.76
CA GLN A 254 -12.75 15.26 15.61
C GLN A 254 -11.65 14.58 14.77
N GLN A 255 -11.95 14.23 13.52
CA GLN A 255 -11.01 13.65 12.57
C GLN A 255 -10.93 14.49 11.28
N ASP A 256 -9.78 14.44 10.64
CA ASP A 256 -9.49 15.17 9.41
C ASP A 256 -9.57 14.27 8.16
N ILE A 257 -9.19 12.99 8.31
CA ILE A 257 -9.16 12.01 7.22
C ILE A 257 -9.73 10.68 7.73
N TRP A 258 -10.57 10.04 6.94
CA TRP A 258 -10.99 8.65 7.10
C TRP A 258 -10.47 7.84 5.91
N ALA A 259 -9.45 7.03 6.14
CA ALA A 259 -8.64 6.40 5.12
C ALA A 259 -9.39 5.34 4.29
N ALA A 260 -10.25 4.55 4.91
CA ALA A 260 -10.96 3.45 4.25
C ALA A 260 -12.38 3.29 4.82
N PRO A 261 -13.29 4.26 4.60
CA PRO A 261 -14.68 4.13 4.99
C PRO A 261 -15.39 3.03 4.17
N PRO A 262 -16.34 2.30 4.74
CA PRO A 262 -17.31 1.56 3.93
C PRO A 262 -17.98 2.52 2.95
N LEU A 263 -18.19 2.07 1.70
CA LEU A 263 -18.64 2.96 0.62
C LEU A 263 -19.97 3.64 0.94
N ASP A 264 -20.92 2.92 1.50
CA ASP A 264 -22.24 3.49 1.87
C ASP A 264 -22.10 4.63 2.90
N ASN A 265 -21.21 4.48 3.91
CA ASN A 265 -20.93 5.53 4.88
C ASN A 265 -20.26 6.74 4.24
N ALA A 266 -19.32 6.51 3.30
CA ALA A 266 -18.68 7.59 2.55
C ALA A 266 -19.70 8.36 1.71
N LEU A 267 -20.56 7.66 0.97
CA LEU A 267 -21.60 8.25 0.12
C LEU A 267 -22.62 9.06 0.94
N ALA A 268 -22.93 8.62 2.15
CA ALA A 268 -23.81 9.38 3.06
C ALA A 268 -23.22 10.74 3.51
N LEU A 269 -21.89 10.92 3.38
CA LEU A 269 -21.18 12.17 3.68
C LEU A 269 -20.99 13.08 2.47
N ARG A 270 -21.38 12.65 1.26
CA ARG A 270 -21.08 13.34 -0.02
C ARG A 270 -21.60 14.78 -0.09
N ASP A 271 -22.78 15.04 0.49
CA ASP A 271 -23.41 16.35 0.43
C ASP A 271 -22.97 17.30 1.56
N ASN A 272 -22.04 16.88 2.43
CA ASN A 272 -21.53 17.74 3.49
C ASN A 272 -20.47 18.69 2.92
N PRO A 273 -20.66 20.04 2.96
CA PRO A 273 -19.73 20.99 2.36
C PRO A 273 -18.35 21.05 3.04
N ASP A 274 -18.24 20.57 4.27
CA ASP A 274 -16.99 20.53 5.03
C ASP A 274 -16.13 19.30 4.72
N LEU A 275 -16.66 18.36 3.93
CA LEU A 275 -16.04 17.08 3.62
C LEU A 275 -15.88 16.89 2.10
N VAL A 276 -14.86 16.14 1.73
CA VAL A 276 -14.66 15.64 0.37
C VAL A 276 -14.72 14.13 0.42
N VAL A 277 -15.60 13.55 -0.39
CA VAL A 277 -15.62 12.11 -0.66
C VAL A 277 -14.88 11.88 -1.98
N ALA A 278 -13.70 11.30 -1.89
CA ALA A 278 -12.84 11.05 -3.05
C ALA A 278 -12.68 9.56 -3.31
N LYS A 279 -12.26 9.25 -4.54
CA LYS A 279 -11.79 7.90 -4.88
C LYS A 279 -10.44 7.66 -4.21
N GLY A 280 -10.31 6.49 -3.61
CA GLY A 280 -9.03 5.99 -3.11
C GLY A 280 -8.20 5.37 -4.26
N PHE A 281 -7.19 4.61 -3.88
CA PHE A 281 -6.34 3.93 -4.86
C PHE A 281 -7.11 2.86 -5.66
N LEU A 282 -6.60 2.62 -6.87
CA LEU A 282 -7.15 1.62 -7.78
C LEU A 282 -6.79 0.22 -7.29
N ASN A 283 -7.75 -0.71 -7.37
CA ASN A 283 -7.58 -2.14 -7.14
C ASN A 283 -7.99 -2.92 -8.38
N GLN A 284 -7.26 -3.97 -8.69
CA GLN A 284 -7.69 -5.00 -9.61
C GLN A 284 -8.33 -6.14 -8.81
N GLY A 285 -9.64 -6.34 -8.98
CA GLY A 285 -10.35 -7.46 -8.38
C GLY A 285 -10.01 -8.77 -9.11
N VAL A 286 -9.79 -9.84 -8.35
CA VAL A 286 -9.37 -11.12 -8.89
C VAL A 286 -9.95 -12.31 -8.13
N PHE A 287 -10.02 -13.47 -8.81
CA PHE A 287 -10.05 -14.77 -8.15
C PHE A 287 -8.69 -15.44 -8.27
N VAL A 288 -8.12 -15.78 -7.14
CA VAL A 288 -6.93 -16.62 -7.06
C VAL A 288 -7.32 -18.07 -7.29
N ILE A 289 -6.58 -18.75 -8.14
CA ILE A 289 -6.83 -20.13 -8.53
C ILE A 289 -5.74 -21.03 -7.94
N ASN A 290 -6.12 -22.14 -7.37
CA ASN A 290 -5.16 -23.19 -7.00
C ASN A 290 -4.84 -24.08 -8.21
N HIS A 291 -3.67 -23.88 -8.80
CA HIS A 291 -3.22 -24.57 -10.03
C HIS A 291 -2.74 -26.01 -9.80
N ILE A 292 -2.62 -26.45 -8.55
CA ILE A 292 -2.12 -27.79 -8.23
C ILE A 292 -3.22 -28.74 -7.75
N VAL A 293 -4.48 -28.24 -7.68
CA VAL A 293 -5.62 -29.02 -7.19
C VAL A 293 -6.72 -29.10 -8.26
N PRO A 294 -7.23 -30.31 -8.59
CA PRO A 294 -8.37 -30.46 -9.49
C PRO A 294 -9.60 -29.69 -9.04
N PRO A 295 -10.44 -29.17 -9.98
CA PRO A 295 -10.30 -29.32 -11.44
C PRO A 295 -9.39 -28.25 -12.07
N PHE A 296 -8.87 -27.28 -11.30
CA PHE A 296 -8.19 -26.10 -11.84
C PHE A 296 -6.69 -26.30 -12.12
N ASP A 297 -6.14 -27.48 -11.88
CA ASP A 297 -4.89 -27.95 -12.48
C ASP A 297 -5.01 -28.08 -14.02
N ASN A 298 -6.24 -28.23 -14.53
CA ASN A 298 -6.58 -28.28 -15.96
C ASN A 298 -6.90 -26.87 -16.49
N ASN A 299 -6.26 -26.49 -17.62
CA ASN A 299 -6.44 -25.16 -18.21
C ASN A 299 -7.88 -24.90 -18.70
N LYS A 300 -8.60 -25.94 -19.21
CA LYS A 300 -9.98 -25.79 -19.65
C LYS A 300 -10.94 -25.48 -18.49
N ALA A 301 -10.68 -26.05 -17.31
CA ALA A 301 -11.45 -25.69 -16.12
C ALA A 301 -11.23 -24.23 -15.71
N ARG A 302 -9.99 -23.72 -15.85
CA ARG A 302 -9.71 -22.30 -15.62
C ARG A 302 -10.34 -21.41 -16.69
N GLU A 303 -10.35 -21.87 -17.96
CA GLU A 303 -11.02 -21.16 -19.05
C GLU A 303 -12.53 -21.05 -18.80
N ALA A 304 -13.18 -22.10 -18.29
CA ALA A 304 -14.59 -22.07 -17.91
C ALA A 304 -14.91 -20.93 -16.94
N LEU A 305 -14.00 -20.61 -15.98
CA LEU A 305 -14.20 -19.52 -15.05
C LEU A 305 -14.31 -18.16 -15.77
N THR A 306 -13.61 -17.96 -16.89
CA THR A 306 -13.71 -16.69 -17.64
C THR A 306 -15.10 -16.47 -18.22
N TYR A 307 -15.81 -17.53 -18.58
CA TYR A 307 -17.19 -17.48 -19.10
C TYR A 307 -18.25 -17.32 -18.00
N LEU A 308 -17.88 -17.56 -16.72
CA LEU A 308 -18.77 -17.36 -15.58
C LEU A 308 -18.73 -15.92 -15.03
N ILE A 309 -17.73 -15.12 -15.39
CA ILE A 309 -17.56 -13.77 -14.85
C ILE A 309 -18.12 -12.72 -15.83
N ASP A 310 -19.24 -12.11 -15.44
CA ASP A 310 -19.65 -10.81 -15.94
C ASP A 310 -19.10 -9.73 -15.01
N GLN A 311 -18.10 -8.98 -15.50
CA GLN A 311 -17.44 -7.96 -14.69
C GLN A 311 -18.40 -6.81 -14.28
N THR A 312 -19.47 -6.57 -15.06
CA THR A 312 -20.49 -5.57 -14.70
C THR A 312 -21.32 -6.05 -13.51
N GLU A 313 -21.83 -7.28 -13.58
CA GLU A 313 -22.70 -7.84 -12.53
C GLU A 313 -21.92 -8.07 -11.23
N ILE A 314 -20.70 -8.62 -11.31
CA ILE A 314 -19.92 -8.90 -10.12
C ILE A 314 -19.48 -7.61 -9.40
N ASN A 315 -19.10 -6.54 -10.13
CA ASN A 315 -18.75 -5.27 -9.51
C ASN A 315 -19.97 -4.51 -8.98
N ARG A 316 -21.13 -4.60 -9.67
CA ARG A 316 -22.38 -4.09 -9.13
C ARG A 316 -22.74 -4.76 -7.80
N ALA A 317 -22.53 -6.06 -7.66
CA ALA A 317 -22.78 -6.80 -6.43
C ALA A 317 -21.75 -6.52 -5.33
N ALA A 318 -20.49 -6.36 -5.68
CA ALA A 318 -19.39 -6.25 -4.73
C ALA A 318 -19.10 -4.80 -4.30
N VAL A 319 -19.21 -3.83 -5.21
CA VAL A 319 -18.86 -2.43 -4.98
C VAL A 319 -20.10 -1.54 -4.94
N GLY A 320 -21.10 -1.82 -5.79
CA GLY A 320 -22.36 -1.06 -5.88
C GLY A 320 -22.26 0.11 -6.85
N ASP A 321 -21.95 1.32 -6.36
CA ASP A 321 -21.93 2.55 -7.15
C ASP A 321 -20.90 2.49 -8.29
N GLN A 322 -21.42 2.66 -9.54
CA GLN A 322 -20.61 2.56 -10.77
C GLN A 322 -19.51 3.62 -10.86
N GLU A 323 -19.58 4.67 -10.09
CA GLU A 323 -18.49 5.65 -10.05
C GLU A 323 -17.18 5.04 -9.53
N PHE A 324 -17.26 4.02 -8.67
CA PHE A 324 -16.12 3.42 -7.99
C PHE A 324 -15.58 2.15 -8.65
N TRP A 325 -16.10 1.74 -9.81
CA TRP A 325 -15.58 0.58 -10.52
C TRP A 325 -15.72 0.72 -12.04
N HIS A 326 -14.94 -0.07 -12.76
CA HIS A 326 -15.07 -0.25 -14.21
C HIS A 326 -14.61 -1.63 -14.66
N THR A 327 -15.07 -2.06 -15.83
CA THR A 327 -14.59 -3.29 -16.43
C THR A 327 -13.16 -3.11 -16.91
N CYS A 328 -12.33 -4.15 -16.72
CA CYS A 328 -10.95 -4.17 -17.18
C CYS A 328 -10.57 -5.59 -17.59
N TYR A 329 -10.26 -5.76 -18.87
CA TYR A 329 -9.86 -7.04 -19.45
C TYR A 329 -8.36 -7.04 -19.79
N ALA A 330 -7.53 -6.70 -18.80
CA ALA A 330 -6.08 -6.73 -18.91
C ALA A 330 -5.48 -7.35 -17.64
N TYR A 331 -4.39 -8.10 -17.80
CA TYR A 331 -3.68 -8.70 -16.66
C TYR A 331 -2.81 -7.69 -15.90
N LEU A 332 -2.66 -6.50 -16.43
CA LEU A 332 -2.10 -5.32 -15.76
C LEU A 332 -3.18 -4.24 -15.74
N THR A 333 -3.06 -3.25 -14.84
CA THR A 333 -4.08 -2.20 -14.71
C THR A 333 -4.38 -1.52 -16.05
N CYS A 334 -5.65 -1.44 -16.43
CA CYS A 334 -6.08 -0.99 -17.76
C CYS A 334 -5.58 0.40 -18.13
N LYS A 335 -5.55 1.32 -17.18
CA LYS A 335 -5.06 2.70 -17.38
C LYS A 335 -3.57 2.87 -17.06
N GLY A 336 -2.89 1.79 -16.67
CA GLY A 336 -1.45 1.80 -16.40
C GLY A 336 -0.61 1.86 -17.66
N THR A 337 0.67 2.18 -17.50
CA THR A 337 1.64 2.29 -18.62
C THR A 337 1.73 1.04 -19.51
N TYR A 338 1.47 -0.12 -18.92
CA TYR A 338 1.60 -1.43 -19.57
C TYR A 338 0.27 -2.17 -19.73
N GLY A 339 -0.87 -1.56 -19.35
CA GLY A 339 -2.18 -2.15 -19.55
C GLY A 339 -2.49 -2.30 -21.04
N ASP A 340 -2.95 -3.50 -21.44
CA ASP A 340 -3.31 -3.79 -22.83
C ASP A 340 -4.49 -4.75 -22.90
N GLU A 341 -5.68 -4.19 -23.00
CA GLU A 341 -6.88 -5.00 -23.15
C GLU A 341 -6.94 -5.74 -24.50
N SER A 342 -6.23 -5.28 -25.53
CA SER A 342 -6.19 -5.95 -26.83
C SER A 342 -5.47 -7.30 -26.79
N ALA A 343 -4.59 -7.48 -25.81
CA ALA A 343 -3.88 -8.73 -25.56
C ALA A 343 -4.78 -9.81 -24.95
N TYR A 344 -5.91 -9.45 -24.34
CA TYR A 344 -6.82 -10.42 -23.73
C TYR A 344 -7.60 -11.20 -24.80
N LYS A 345 -7.52 -12.54 -24.73
CA LYS A 345 -8.15 -13.49 -25.68
C LYS A 345 -9.33 -14.26 -25.08
N GLY A 346 -9.62 -14.06 -23.79
CA GLY A 346 -10.71 -14.71 -23.09
C GLY A 346 -12.09 -14.10 -23.38
N HIS A 347 -13.10 -14.59 -22.69
CA HIS A 347 -14.48 -14.12 -22.79
C HIS A 347 -14.63 -12.70 -22.20
N ARG A 348 -15.52 -11.92 -22.81
CA ARG A 348 -15.89 -10.57 -22.36
C ARG A 348 -17.42 -10.40 -22.35
N GLY A 349 -17.91 -9.62 -21.41
CA GLY A 349 -19.32 -9.29 -21.29
C GLY A 349 -20.11 -10.27 -20.42
N ALA A 350 -21.38 -10.53 -20.80
CA ALA A 350 -22.29 -11.36 -20.01
C ALA A 350 -21.81 -12.81 -19.89
N ALA A 351 -22.11 -13.44 -18.76
CA ALA A 351 -21.74 -14.85 -18.54
C ALA A 351 -22.35 -15.78 -19.60
N ASP A 352 -21.54 -16.70 -20.13
CA ASP A 352 -21.95 -17.78 -21.05
C ASP A 352 -21.91 -19.12 -20.33
N LEU A 353 -23.05 -19.48 -19.73
CA LEU A 353 -23.18 -20.68 -18.92
C LEU A 353 -23.05 -21.96 -19.74
N ASP A 354 -23.51 -21.94 -21.01
CA ASP A 354 -23.44 -23.12 -21.88
C ASP A 354 -21.98 -23.44 -22.22
N LYS A 355 -21.20 -22.42 -22.59
CA LYS A 355 -19.78 -22.59 -22.87
C LYS A 355 -18.98 -22.98 -21.62
N ALA A 356 -19.28 -22.41 -20.47
CA ALA A 356 -18.66 -22.80 -19.22
C ALA A 356 -18.95 -24.28 -18.87
N THR A 357 -20.19 -24.73 -19.09
CA THR A 357 -20.60 -26.16 -18.87
C THR A 357 -19.83 -27.09 -19.80
N GLU A 358 -19.72 -26.75 -21.10
CA GLU A 358 -18.94 -27.51 -22.07
C GLU A 358 -17.48 -27.67 -21.63
N LEU A 359 -16.84 -26.54 -21.25
CA LEU A 359 -15.43 -26.51 -20.85
C LEU A 359 -15.16 -27.31 -19.57
N LEU A 360 -16.04 -27.22 -18.56
CA LEU A 360 -15.93 -28.03 -17.34
C LEU A 360 -16.03 -29.55 -17.64
N LYS A 361 -16.93 -29.92 -18.56
CA LYS A 361 -17.05 -31.32 -19.02
C LYS A 361 -15.80 -31.76 -19.77
N GLU A 362 -15.28 -30.93 -20.69
CA GLU A 362 -14.04 -31.21 -21.41
C GLU A 362 -12.81 -31.28 -20.49
N ALA A 363 -12.81 -30.54 -19.41
CA ALA A 363 -11.79 -30.58 -18.37
C ALA A 363 -11.86 -31.85 -17.51
N GLY A 364 -12.94 -32.65 -17.66
CA GLY A 364 -13.14 -33.87 -16.88
C GLY A 364 -13.62 -33.61 -15.44
N TYR A 365 -14.35 -32.49 -15.20
CA TYR A 365 -14.90 -32.23 -13.87
C TYR A 365 -15.78 -33.42 -13.42
N ASP A 366 -15.44 -33.99 -12.28
CA ASP A 366 -16.00 -35.26 -11.77
C ASP A 366 -17.14 -35.08 -10.75
N GLY A 367 -17.62 -33.83 -10.55
CA GLY A 367 -18.70 -33.51 -9.62
C GLY A 367 -18.26 -33.32 -8.16
N LYS A 368 -16.96 -33.38 -7.86
CA LYS A 368 -16.47 -33.07 -6.52
C LYS A 368 -16.69 -31.59 -6.14
N PRO A 369 -16.93 -31.27 -4.86
CA PRO A 369 -17.13 -29.90 -4.44
C PRO A 369 -15.93 -29.01 -4.78
N ILE A 370 -16.22 -27.87 -5.41
CA ILE A 370 -15.28 -26.77 -5.60
C ILE A 370 -15.29 -25.93 -4.33
N VAL A 371 -14.17 -25.94 -3.61
CA VAL A 371 -14.00 -25.19 -2.36
C VAL A 371 -13.61 -23.75 -2.64
N ILE A 372 -14.47 -22.82 -2.25
CA ILE A 372 -14.21 -21.38 -2.31
C ILE A 372 -14.03 -20.85 -0.87
N LEU A 373 -12.88 -20.29 -0.55
CA LEU A 373 -12.68 -19.59 0.73
C LEU A 373 -13.40 -18.26 0.67
N ASP A 374 -14.28 -18.00 1.64
CA ASP A 374 -15.19 -16.87 1.66
C ASP A 374 -14.91 -15.96 2.89
N PRO A 375 -14.24 -14.80 2.70
CA PRO A 375 -13.88 -13.90 3.80
C PRO A 375 -15.07 -13.01 4.19
N THR A 376 -15.86 -13.41 5.19
CA THR A 376 -17.12 -12.76 5.59
C THR A 376 -16.96 -11.41 6.29
N ASP A 377 -15.77 -11.08 6.77
CA ASP A 377 -15.41 -9.79 7.37
C ASP A 377 -14.92 -8.76 6.34
N TRP A 378 -14.82 -9.14 5.05
CA TRP A 378 -14.53 -8.26 3.93
C TRP A 378 -15.66 -8.29 2.91
N SER A 379 -16.61 -7.36 3.03
CA SER A 379 -17.88 -7.35 2.30
C SER A 379 -17.75 -7.49 0.79
N GLU A 380 -16.76 -6.81 0.20
CA GLU A 380 -16.51 -6.82 -1.24
C GLU A 380 -16.03 -8.21 -1.73
N ALA A 381 -15.09 -8.81 -1.02
CA ALA A 381 -14.58 -10.13 -1.34
C ALA A 381 -15.64 -11.21 -1.08
N HIS A 382 -16.42 -11.09 0.01
CA HIS A 382 -17.57 -11.94 0.30
C HIS A 382 -18.58 -11.93 -0.86
N ALA A 383 -18.98 -10.75 -1.34
CA ALA A 383 -19.92 -10.62 -2.45
C ALA A 383 -19.38 -11.28 -3.75
N ARG A 384 -18.07 -11.16 -4.03
CA ARG A 384 -17.44 -11.86 -5.15
C ARG A 384 -17.49 -13.38 -4.98
N ALA A 385 -17.21 -13.92 -3.78
CA ALA A 385 -17.29 -15.35 -3.49
C ALA A 385 -18.70 -15.89 -3.70
N LEU A 386 -19.72 -15.19 -3.21
CA LEU A 386 -21.12 -15.54 -3.40
C LEU A 386 -21.52 -15.52 -4.88
N TYR A 387 -21.11 -14.50 -5.65
CA TYR A 387 -21.37 -14.39 -7.08
C TYR A 387 -20.81 -15.61 -7.83
N LEU A 388 -19.52 -15.90 -7.68
CA LEU A 388 -18.90 -17.03 -8.39
C LEU A 388 -19.49 -18.36 -7.96
N GLY A 389 -19.74 -18.56 -6.67
CA GLY A 389 -20.40 -19.75 -6.15
C GLY A 389 -21.79 -19.96 -6.75
N GLN A 390 -22.55 -18.89 -6.98
CA GLN A 390 -23.84 -18.96 -7.66
C GLN A 390 -23.69 -19.35 -9.14
N GLN A 391 -22.75 -18.75 -9.86
CA GLN A 391 -22.52 -19.04 -11.27
C GLN A 391 -22.08 -20.50 -11.48
N LEU A 392 -21.17 -21.00 -10.64
CA LEU A 392 -20.75 -22.41 -10.67
C LEU A 392 -21.90 -23.37 -10.42
N ARG A 393 -22.81 -23.06 -9.49
CA ARG A 393 -24.02 -23.90 -9.26
C ARG A 393 -24.96 -23.89 -10.46
N LYS A 394 -25.09 -22.78 -11.20
CA LYS A 394 -25.92 -22.70 -12.42
C LYS A 394 -25.43 -23.65 -13.52
N VAL A 395 -24.13 -23.91 -13.60
CA VAL A 395 -23.53 -24.86 -14.56
C VAL A 395 -23.41 -26.27 -14.00
N GLY A 396 -24.11 -26.58 -12.90
CA GLY A 396 -24.18 -27.92 -12.31
C GLY A 396 -22.99 -28.29 -11.42
N ALA A 397 -22.07 -27.37 -11.13
CA ALA A 397 -20.97 -27.65 -10.23
C ALA A 397 -21.43 -27.68 -8.77
N GLN A 398 -20.88 -28.63 -8.00
CA GLN A 398 -21.02 -28.61 -6.54
C GLN A 398 -20.06 -27.58 -5.97
N VAL A 399 -20.55 -26.72 -5.07
CA VAL A 399 -19.76 -25.63 -4.48
C VAL A 399 -19.85 -25.69 -2.97
N ASP A 400 -18.69 -25.73 -2.34
CA ASP A 400 -18.48 -25.60 -0.90
C ASP A 400 -17.92 -24.20 -0.60
N LEU A 401 -18.82 -23.29 -0.18
CA LEU A 401 -18.43 -21.95 0.29
C LEU A 401 -18.04 -22.04 1.76
N GLN A 402 -16.77 -21.85 2.05
CA GLN A 402 -16.23 -21.94 3.40
C GLN A 402 -16.03 -20.56 4.01
N ALA A 403 -17.05 -20.13 4.76
CA ALA A 403 -17.09 -18.84 5.45
C ALA A 403 -16.04 -18.79 6.57
N MET A 404 -15.22 -17.72 6.59
CA MET A 404 -14.20 -17.48 7.60
C MET A 404 -13.84 -15.98 7.61
N ASP A 405 -13.09 -15.55 8.63
CA ASP A 405 -12.47 -14.23 8.63
C ASP A 405 -11.23 -14.19 7.71
N TRP A 406 -10.84 -12.98 7.28
CA TRP A 406 -9.69 -12.78 6.39
C TRP A 406 -8.38 -13.32 6.98
N SER A 407 -8.16 -13.20 8.29
CA SER A 407 -6.95 -13.70 8.94
C SER A 407 -6.87 -15.24 8.84
N THR A 408 -7.98 -15.93 9.06
CA THR A 408 -8.12 -17.37 8.88
C THR A 408 -7.88 -17.76 7.42
N LEU A 409 -8.46 -17.03 6.45
CA LEU A 409 -8.24 -17.26 5.04
C LEU A 409 -6.75 -17.12 4.68
N THR A 410 -6.08 -16.07 5.15
CA THR A 410 -4.65 -15.86 4.84
C THR A 410 -3.74 -16.95 5.40
N SER A 411 -4.13 -17.58 6.49
CA SER A 411 -3.45 -18.76 7.02
C SER A 411 -3.74 -20.00 6.15
N ARG A 412 -5.02 -20.19 5.77
CA ARG A 412 -5.48 -21.37 5.04
C ARG A 412 -5.00 -21.41 3.59
N ARG A 413 -4.89 -20.28 2.91
CA ARG A 413 -4.39 -20.20 1.53
C ARG A 413 -2.97 -20.76 1.34
N THR A 414 -2.22 -20.98 2.43
CA THR A 414 -0.88 -21.58 2.40
C THR A 414 -0.91 -23.08 2.18
N SER A 415 -2.08 -23.74 2.36
CA SER A 415 -2.24 -25.19 2.24
C SER A 415 -2.15 -25.65 0.79
N LYS A 416 -1.28 -26.63 0.53
CA LYS A 416 -1.17 -27.36 -0.74
C LYS A 416 -1.94 -28.69 -0.73
N ALA A 417 -2.69 -28.96 0.33
CA ALA A 417 -3.49 -30.18 0.44
C ALA A 417 -4.61 -30.23 -0.63
N PRO A 418 -5.13 -31.40 -0.97
CA PRO A 418 -6.35 -31.54 -1.75
C PRO A 418 -7.51 -30.75 -1.13
N ALA A 419 -8.43 -30.24 -1.95
CA ALA A 419 -9.58 -29.48 -1.46
C ALA A 419 -10.42 -30.26 -0.43
N SER A 420 -10.55 -31.59 -0.61
CA SER A 420 -11.24 -32.50 0.32
C SER A 420 -10.52 -32.73 1.65
N GLU A 421 -9.25 -32.33 1.78
CA GLU A 421 -8.39 -32.55 2.97
C GLU A 421 -7.96 -31.23 3.62
N GLY A 422 -8.81 -30.21 3.57
CA GLY A 422 -8.53 -28.90 4.15
C GLY A 422 -7.78 -27.95 3.22
N GLY A 423 -7.59 -28.30 1.94
CA GLY A 423 -7.14 -27.39 0.90
C GLY A 423 -8.26 -26.51 0.36
N TRP A 424 -8.04 -25.91 -0.81
CA TRP A 424 -8.96 -24.97 -1.44
C TRP A 424 -8.78 -24.96 -2.96
N ASN A 425 -9.78 -24.46 -3.69
CA ASN A 425 -9.73 -24.29 -5.15
C ASN A 425 -9.62 -22.81 -5.56
N LEU A 426 -10.39 -21.94 -4.91
CA LEU A 426 -10.52 -20.53 -5.28
C LEU A 426 -10.66 -19.66 -4.04
N PHE A 427 -10.22 -18.41 -4.13
CA PHE A 427 -10.64 -17.34 -3.21
C PHE A 427 -10.62 -15.98 -3.91
N PRO A 428 -11.53 -15.06 -3.54
CA PRO A 428 -11.51 -13.69 -4.02
C PRO A 428 -10.38 -12.89 -3.36
N ASN A 429 -9.76 -12.00 -4.12
CA ASN A 429 -8.73 -11.09 -3.64
C ASN A 429 -8.74 -9.80 -4.46
N ILE A 430 -7.94 -8.84 -4.06
CA ILE A 430 -7.55 -7.69 -4.87
C ILE A 430 -6.04 -7.69 -5.08
N MET A 431 -5.61 -7.07 -6.16
CA MET A 431 -4.25 -6.62 -6.35
C MET A 431 -4.26 -5.09 -6.44
N GLU A 432 -3.51 -4.44 -5.58
CA GLU A 432 -3.39 -2.98 -5.60
C GLU A 432 -2.90 -2.50 -6.96
N GLY A 433 -3.50 -1.42 -7.47
CA GLY A 433 -3.34 -1.01 -8.87
C GLY A 433 -1.91 -0.71 -9.27
N GLN A 434 -1.08 -0.21 -8.37
CA GLN A 434 0.27 0.10 -8.73
C GLN A 434 1.18 -1.13 -8.83
N PRO A 435 1.23 -2.09 -7.89
CA PRO A 435 1.89 -3.37 -8.13
C PRO A 435 1.29 -4.11 -9.32
N ALA A 436 -0.03 -4.02 -9.54
CA ALA A 436 -0.70 -4.61 -10.70
C ALA A 436 -0.36 -3.92 -12.03
N SER A 437 0.31 -2.76 -12.02
CA SER A 437 0.63 -2.02 -13.24
C SER A 437 1.88 -2.51 -13.98
N SER A 438 2.66 -3.43 -13.41
CA SER A 438 3.94 -3.87 -14.00
C SER A 438 4.13 -5.39 -13.90
N PRO A 439 4.65 -6.04 -14.96
CA PRO A 439 5.03 -7.45 -14.94
C PRO A 439 6.01 -7.82 -13.82
N LEU A 440 6.82 -6.86 -13.38
CA LEU A 440 7.82 -7.08 -12.34
C LEU A 440 7.20 -7.22 -10.95
N THR A 441 6.24 -6.36 -10.63
CA THR A 441 5.67 -6.22 -9.29
C THR A 441 4.37 -6.99 -9.08
N HIS A 442 3.73 -7.47 -10.15
CA HIS A 442 2.47 -8.19 -10.05
C HIS A 442 2.67 -9.60 -9.49
N LEU A 443 2.39 -9.79 -8.21
CA LEU A 443 2.63 -11.06 -7.49
C LEU A 443 1.91 -12.27 -8.11
N MET A 444 0.66 -12.08 -8.57
CA MET A 444 -0.16 -13.17 -9.09
C MET A 444 0.16 -13.53 -10.55
N LEU A 445 0.88 -12.66 -11.29
CA LEU A 445 1.43 -12.99 -12.60
C LEU A 445 2.70 -13.84 -12.50
N ALA A 446 3.42 -13.78 -11.38
CA ALA A 446 4.60 -14.61 -11.18
C ALA A 446 4.20 -16.09 -11.21
N SER A 447 4.69 -16.80 -12.24
CA SER A 447 4.31 -18.19 -12.54
C SER A 447 5.50 -19.13 -12.40
N ASN A 448 6.29 -18.96 -11.33
CA ASN A 448 7.53 -19.68 -11.05
C ASN A 448 7.33 -20.94 -10.18
N CYS A 449 6.18 -21.58 -10.32
CA CYS A 449 5.83 -22.89 -9.73
C CYS A 449 5.79 -22.83 -8.19
N ASP A 450 6.56 -23.70 -7.52
CA ASP A 450 6.60 -23.77 -6.05
C ASP A 450 7.03 -22.47 -5.36
N LYS A 451 7.68 -21.57 -6.10
CA LYS A 451 8.10 -20.24 -5.62
C LYS A 451 7.08 -19.15 -5.94
N ALA A 452 6.04 -19.47 -6.71
CA ALA A 452 4.98 -18.53 -7.01
C ALA A 452 4.18 -18.19 -5.74
N TRP A 453 3.48 -17.07 -5.78
CA TRP A 453 2.54 -16.71 -4.75
C TRP A 453 1.41 -17.76 -4.65
N PHE A 454 0.59 -17.72 -3.63
CA PHE A 454 -0.45 -18.71 -3.35
C PHE A 454 -1.31 -19.01 -4.60
N GLY A 455 -1.64 -20.28 -4.81
CA GLY A 455 -2.22 -20.79 -6.06
C GLY A 455 -1.18 -21.45 -6.95
N TRP A 456 0.08 -21.12 -6.81
CA TRP A 456 1.26 -21.75 -7.41
C TRP A 456 1.17 -21.92 -8.94
N PRO A 457 0.85 -20.85 -9.69
CA PRO A 457 0.90 -20.92 -11.14
C PRO A 457 2.31 -21.28 -11.62
N CYS A 458 2.38 -22.07 -12.71
CA CYS A 458 3.64 -22.60 -13.22
C CYS A 458 3.67 -22.52 -14.74
N ASP A 459 4.25 -21.45 -15.27
CA ASP A 459 4.35 -21.22 -16.72
C ASP A 459 5.69 -20.57 -17.09
N LYS A 460 6.53 -21.37 -17.75
CA LYS A 460 7.86 -20.93 -18.17
C LYS A 460 7.84 -19.73 -19.12
N GLN A 461 6.85 -19.63 -20.01
CA GLN A 461 6.80 -18.55 -20.98
C GLN A 461 6.47 -17.21 -20.30
N ILE A 462 5.60 -17.20 -19.30
CA ILE A 462 5.35 -16.01 -18.49
C ILE A 462 6.64 -15.57 -17.79
N GLU A 463 7.38 -16.50 -17.17
CA GLU A 463 8.63 -16.19 -16.47
C GLU A 463 9.74 -15.72 -17.42
N ASP A 464 9.85 -16.31 -18.61
CA ASP A 464 10.80 -15.85 -19.63
C ASP A 464 10.48 -14.42 -20.08
N LEU A 465 9.20 -14.06 -20.28
CA LEU A 465 8.77 -12.71 -20.62
C LEU A 465 8.99 -11.72 -19.46
N ARG A 466 8.78 -12.15 -18.21
CA ARG A 466 9.11 -11.32 -17.05
C ARG A 466 10.63 -11.04 -16.98
N ALA A 467 11.46 -12.04 -17.25
CA ALA A 467 12.91 -11.86 -17.30
C ALA A 467 13.33 -10.91 -18.43
N GLN A 468 12.75 -11.04 -19.63
CA GLN A 468 12.99 -10.12 -20.75
C GLN A 468 12.55 -8.69 -20.42
N PHE A 469 11.39 -8.51 -19.75
CA PHE A 469 10.92 -7.19 -19.32
C PHE A 469 11.93 -6.47 -18.41
N ILE A 470 12.56 -7.21 -17.49
CA ILE A 470 13.61 -6.67 -16.60
C ILE A 470 14.81 -6.17 -17.40
N SER A 471 15.18 -6.90 -18.47
CA SER A 471 16.39 -6.63 -19.27
C SER A 471 16.13 -5.70 -20.46
N ALA A 472 14.88 -5.32 -20.72
CA ALA A 472 14.50 -4.49 -21.87
C ALA A 472 15.18 -3.12 -21.83
N ALA A 473 15.69 -2.70 -22.99
CA ALA A 473 16.55 -1.52 -23.15
C ALA A 473 15.75 -0.21 -22.94
N ASP A 474 14.53 -0.16 -23.44
CA ASP A 474 13.71 1.05 -23.41
C ASP A 474 12.23 0.78 -23.12
N GLN A 475 11.47 1.84 -22.98
CA GLN A 475 10.05 1.80 -22.64
C GLN A 475 9.18 1.17 -23.73
N ASN A 476 9.54 1.28 -25.01
CA ASN A 476 8.76 0.71 -26.11
C ASN A 476 8.92 -0.82 -26.13
N GLU A 477 10.15 -1.29 -25.92
CA GLU A 477 10.42 -2.71 -25.78
C GLU A 477 9.71 -3.28 -24.52
N LYS A 478 9.75 -2.59 -23.38
CA LYS A 478 8.99 -2.96 -22.18
C LYS A 478 7.49 -3.08 -22.45
N LYS A 479 6.88 -2.13 -23.17
CA LYS A 479 5.46 -2.19 -23.55
C LYS A 479 5.14 -3.40 -24.41
N LYS A 480 5.96 -3.68 -25.42
CA LYS A 480 5.80 -4.85 -26.29
C LYS A 480 5.84 -6.14 -25.49
N ILE A 481 6.86 -6.34 -24.65
CA ILE A 481 6.99 -7.52 -23.82
C ILE A 481 5.83 -7.66 -22.83
N ALA A 482 5.37 -6.56 -22.24
CA ALA A 482 4.20 -6.56 -21.34
C ALA A 482 2.91 -6.98 -22.06
N SER A 483 2.72 -6.57 -23.32
CA SER A 483 1.60 -6.99 -24.16
C SER A 483 1.68 -8.49 -24.49
N GLU A 484 2.84 -9.00 -24.88
CA GLU A 484 3.09 -10.43 -25.15
C GLU A 484 2.86 -11.28 -23.90
N LEU A 485 3.27 -10.79 -22.72
CA LEU A 485 3.04 -11.43 -21.44
C LEU A 485 1.55 -11.53 -21.12
N GLN A 486 0.79 -10.43 -21.31
CA GLN A 486 -0.66 -10.42 -21.08
C GLN A 486 -1.40 -11.36 -22.06
N ALA A 487 -0.96 -11.43 -23.31
CA ALA A 487 -1.48 -12.39 -24.27
C ALA A 487 -1.23 -13.85 -23.82
N ARG A 488 -0.04 -14.16 -23.29
CA ARG A 488 0.25 -15.48 -22.71
C ARG A 488 -0.58 -15.73 -21.47
N ALA A 489 -0.68 -14.77 -20.55
CA ALA A 489 -1.51 -14.88 -19.35
C ALA A 489 -2.99 -15.12 -19.67
N SER A 490 -3.50 -14.54 -20.77
CA SER A 490 -4.86 -14.78 -21.26
C SER A 490 -5.12 -16.22 -21.71
N VAL A 491 -4.08 -16.96 -22.07
CA VAL A 491 -4.17 -18.38 -22.43
C VAL A 491 -3.93 -19.28 -21.21
N TYR A 492 -2.94 -18.94 -20.40
CA TYR A 492 -2.57 -19.76 -19.24
C TYR A 492 -3.51 -19.57 -18.04
N LEU A 493 -4.06 -18.35 -17.86
CA LEU A 493 -5.01 -17.97 -16.81
C LEU A 493 -4.42 -18.10 -15.39
N PRO A 494 -3.38 -17.35 -15.04
CA PRO A 494 -2.77 -17.42 -13.71
C PRO A 494 -3.75 -17.01 -12.59
N PHE A 495 -4.71 -16.15 -12.89
CA PHE A 495 -5.85 -15.73 -12.06
C PHE A 495 -7.01 -15.28 -12.96
N ILE A 496 -8.21 -15.10 -12.40
CA ILE A 496 -9.36 -14.55 -13.13
C ILE A 496 -9.63 -13.12 -12.68
N MET A 497 -9.69 -12.20 -13.63
CA MET A 497 -9.98 -10.79 -13.39
C MET A 497 -11.48 -10.56 -13.18
N THR A 498 -11.83 -9.69 -12.22
CA THR A 498 -13.23 -9.30 -11.96
C THR A 498 -13.49 -7.81 -12.26
N GLY A 499 -12.54 -7.12 -12.88
CA GLY A 499 -12.57 -5.69 -13.15
C GLY A 499 -11.69 -4.89 -12.21
N GLU A 500 -11.80 -3.58 -12.28
CA GLU A 500 -11.07 -2.65 -11.43
C GLU A 500 -12.04 -1.81 -10.61
N ASN A 501 -11.68 -1.53 -9.36
CA ASN A 501 -12.45 -0.70 -8.46
C ASN A 501 -11.56 0.17 -7.58
N THR A 502 -12.14 1.22 -7.01
CA THR A 502 -11.47 2.06 -6.03
C THR A 502 -12.28 2.02 -4.73
N GLY A 503 -11.59 2.08 -3.60
CA GLY A 503 -12.24 2.41 -2.34
C GLY A 503 -12.63 3.89 -2.28
N ALA A 504 -13.33 4.29 -1.22
CA ALA A 504 -13.56 5.70 -0.89
C ALA A 504 -12.55 6.19 0.15
N VAL A 505 -12.29 7.49 0.13
CA VAL A 505 -11.58 8.22 1.19
C VAL A 505 -12.40 9.46 1.51
N VAL A 506 -12.57 9.77 2.78
CA VAL A 506 -13.25 11.00 3.22
C VAL A 506 -12.26 11.89 3.95
N TYR A 507 -12.21 13.17 3.60
CA TYR A 507 -11.31 14.11 4.25
C TYR A 507 -11.89 15.52 4.32
N ARG A 508 -11.36 16.36 5.21
CA ARG A 508 -11.78 17.76 5.38
C ARG A 508 -11.51 18.57 4.13
N ALA A 509 -12.51 19.31 3.64
CA ALA A 509 -12.41 20.17 2.46
C ALA A 509 -11.38 21.31 2.59
N GLU A 510 -10.95 21.61 3.79
CA GLU A 510 -9.88 22.56 4.07
C GLU A 510 -8.46 22.01 3.87
N LEU A 511 -8.29 20.69 3.69
CA LEU A 511 -6.98 20.10 3.43
C LEU A 511 -6.56 20.29 1.97
N GLU A 512 -5.34 20.76 1.77
CA GLU A 512 -4.69 20.87 0.46
C GLU A 512 -3.45 19.98 0.41
N GLY A 513 -3.12 19.46 -0.77
CA GLY A 513 -1.94 18.63 -1.00
C GLY A 513 -2.11 17.16 -0.60
N PHE A 514 -3.25 16.76 -0.04
CA PHE A 514 -3.57 15.36 0.20
C PHE A 514 -3.91 14.66 -1.12
N ASN A 515 -3.31 13.50 -1.35
CA ASN A 515 -3.60 12.64 -2.51
C ASN A 515 -4.24 11.33 -2.04
N PRO A 516 -5.55 11.14 -2.24
CA PRO A 516 -6.25 9.92 -1.84
C PRO A 516 -6.01 8.72 -2.78
N GLU A 517 -5.52 8.95 -4.01
CA GLU A 517 -5.41 7.91 -5.05
C GLU A 517 -4.11 7.08 -4.96
N THR A 518 -3.38 7.17 -3.86
CA THR A 518 -2.14 6.40 -3.66
C THR A 518 -2.44 5.09 -2.93
N ALA A 519 -1.80 4.00 -3.35
CA ALA A 519 -1.94 2.68 -2.71
C ALA A 519 -1.57 2.75 -1.22
N GLU A 520 -0.50 3.48 -0.92
CA GLU A 520 -0.11 3.78 0.46
C GLU A 520 -0.25 5.27 0.72
N MET A 521 -1.03 5.63 1.74
CA MET A 521 -1.19 7.03 2.11
C MET A 521 0.11 7.61 2.66
N TYR A 522 0.45 8.78 2.20
CA TYR A 522 1.53 9.57 2.76
C TYR A 522 1.00 10.92 3.28
N PHE A 523 1.66 11.48 4.30
CA PHE A 523 1.15 12.63 5.06
C PHE A 523 2.13 13.81 5.11
N TRP A 524 3.03 13.90 4.13
CA TRP A 524 3.84 15.10 3.89
C TRP A 524 3.18 16.00 2.85
N ASN A 525 3.56 17.27 2.83
CA ASN A 525 3.04 18.31 1.93
C ASN A 525 1.53 18.60 2.05
N ILE A 526 0.85 18.11 3.10
CA ILE A 526 -0.55 18.38 3.36
C ILE A 526 -0.63 19.63 4.27
N ARG A 527 -1.54 20.56 3.99
CA ARG A 527 -1.74 21.73 4.81
C ARG A 527 -3.22 22.10 4.89
N ARG A 528 -3.58 22.91 5.90
CA ARG A 528 -4.90 23.54 5.94
C ARG A 528 -4.89 24.81 5.09
N LYS A 529 -5.99 25.09 4.37
CA LYS A 529 -6.17 26.34 3.62
C LYS A 529 -5.97 27.55 4.52
N GLY A 530 -5.18 28.51 4.08
CA GLY A 530 -4.96 29.75 4.78
C GLY A 530 -3.94 29.70 5.94
N LYS A 531 -3.24 28.59 6.11
CA LYS A 531 -2.10 28.47 7.03
C LYS A 531 -0.76 28.43 6.31
#